data_7cf368e1937fe59d95418ff8f2b8f316
#
_entry.id   7cf368e1937fe59d95418ff8f2b8f316
#
_cell.length_a   1.000
_cell.length_b   1.000
_cell.length_c   1.000
_cell.angle_alpha   90.00
_cell.angle_beta   90.00
_cell.angle_gamma   90.00
#
_symmetry.space_group_name_H-M   'P 1'
#
loop_
_entity.id
_entity.type
_entity.pdbx_description
1 polymer ?
#
loop_
_entity_poly.entity_id
_entity_poly.type
_entity_poly.pdbx_seq_one_letter_code
_entity_poly.pdbx_strand_id
1 'polypeptide(L)'
;MRCPIALHPQGVRRQTFMPFRVLVLRAVLALCLLLAAVAACAETLAGVVIVVIDGDTVLFKPDHYGAASRAFLKVRLVDIDAPEQDQPHGVAATQTLKDMALKKHADLEIVATDVYGRKLGRLTIDALPVNAELVRRGHAWSSSRNPDDAMRMLQREASRARIGLWQGADPVPPWIWRRQHSAD
;
A
#
# COMPACT_ATOMS: atom_id res chain seq x y z
N MET A 1 -82.05 -31.61 6.41
CA MET A 1 -80.87 -31.02 7.02
C MET A 1 -79.90 -30.67 5.91
N ARG A 2 -79.72 -29.37 5.61
CA ARG A 2 -78.80 -28.86 4.56
C ARG A 2 -77.58 -28.19 5.25
N CYS A 3 -76.35 -28.68 5.01
CA CYS A 3 -75.09 -28.03 5.45
C CYS A 3 -74.78 -26.85 4.54
N PRO A 4 -74.34 -25.70 5.05
CA PRO A 4 -73.83 -24.59 4.22
C PRO A 4 -72.35 -24.80 3.92
N ILE A 5 -72.00 -24.68 2.64
CA ILE A 5 -70.63 -24.65 2.13
C ILE A 5 -70.03 -23.29 2.43
N ALA A 6 -68.95 -23.27 3.22
CA ALA A 6 -68.17 -22.04 3.51
C ALA A 6 -67.25 -21.70 2.31
N LEU A 7 -67.49 -20.58 1.66
CA LEU A 7 -66.61 -19.99 0.64
C LEU A 7 -65.45 -19.33 1.32
N HIS A 8 -64.26 -19.83 1.00
CA HIS A 8 -63.00 -19.24 1.46
C HIS A 8 -62.63 -18.03 0.56
N PRO A 9 -62.38 -16.84 1.10
CA PRO A 9 -61.98 -15.70 0.26
C PRO A 9 -60.53 -15.88 -0.22
N GLN A 10 -60.36 -15.98 -1.52
CA GLN A 10 -59.05 -15.96 -2.17
C GLN A 10 -58.40 -14.56 -2.00
N GLY A 11 -57.30 -14.51 -1.25
CA GLY A 11 -56.55 -13.29 -1.06
C GLY A 11 -55.92 -12.78 -2.37
N VAL A 12 -56.42 -11.67 -2.87
CA VAL A 12 -55.86 -10.96 -4.02
C VAL A 12 -54.50 -10.42 -3.63
N ARG A 13 -53.42 -11.05 -4.10
CA ARG A 13 -52.05 -10.52 -4.00
C ARG A 13 -52.00 -9.20 -4.79
N ARG A 14 -51.97 -8.08 -4.09
CA ARG A 14 -51.69 -6.77 -4.69
C ARG A 14 -50.23 -6.79 -5.18
N GLN A 15 -50.03 -6.94 -6.49
CA GLN A 15 -48.77 -6.67 -7.13
C GLN A 15 -48.54 -5.14 -7.08
N THR A 16 -47.65 -4.70 -6.19
CA THR A 16 -47.19 -3.31 -6.15
C THR A 16 -46.29 -3.07 -7.36
N PHE A 17 -46.86 -2.54 -8.43
CA PHE A 17 -46.09 -2.03 -9.56
C PHE A 17 -45.22 -0.87 -9.08
N MET A 18 -43.91 -1.08 -9.07
CA MET A 18 -42.98 -0.03 -8.78
C MET A 18 -43.04 1.02 -9.90
N PRO A 19 -43.20 2.32 -9.61
CA PRO A 19 -43.30 3.34 -10.65
C PRO A 19 -42.00 3.36 -11.48
N PHE A 20 -42.15 3.39 -12.79
CA PHE A 20 -41.04 3.36 -13.78
C PHE A 20 -39.90 4.33 -13.43
N ARG A 21 -40.23 5.50 -12.88
CA ARG A 21 -39.25 6.50 -12.41
C ARG A 21 -38.29 5.99 -11.32
N VAL A 22 -38.80 5.14 -10.40
CA VAL A 22 -37.99 4.56 -9.32
C VAL A 22 -37.06 3.48 -9.88
N LEU A 23 -37.52 2.71 -10.87
CA LEU A 23 -36.69 1.71 -11.55
C LEU A 23 -35.56 2.35 -12.32
N VAL A 24 -35.83 3.42 -13.07
CA VAL A 24 -34.80 4.20 -13.82
C VAL A 24 -33.80 4.82 -12.88
N LEU A 25 -34.25 5.44 -11.78
CA LEU A 25 -33.34 6.06 -10.79
C LEU A 25 -32.40 5.03 -10.16
N ARG A 26 -32.91 3.83 -9.83
CA ARG A 26 -32.10 2.73 -9.29
C ARG A 26 -31.09 2.20 -10.31
N ALA A 27 -31.48 2.09 -11.57
CA ALA A 27 -30.60 1.66 -12.65
C ALA A 27 -29.47 2.68 -12.88
N VAL A 28 -29.79 3.98 -12.88
CA VAL A 28 -28.78 5.06 -13.00
C VAL A 28 -27.85 5.06 -11.80
N LEU A 29 -28.36 4.93 -10.57
CA LEU A 29 -27.52 4.86 -9.36
C LEU A 29 -26.61 3.64 -9.36
N ALA A 30 -27.11 2.47 -9.76
CA ALA A 30 -26.32 1.25 -9.90
C ALA A 30 -25.23 1.40 -10.97
N LEU A 31 -25.53 2.04 -12.10
CA LEU A 31 -24.56 2.33 -13.16
C LEU A 31 -23.49 3.32 -12.69
N CYS A 32 -23.88 4.38 -11.96
CA CYS A 32 -22.92 5.33 -11.37
C CYS A 32 -22.00 4.66 -10.35
N LEU A 33 -22.53 3.76 -9.50
CA LEU A 33 -21.75 2.98 -8.54
C LEU A 33 -20.81 2.00 -9.25
N LEU A 34 -21.24 1.37 -10.34
CA LEU A 34 -20.42 0.48 -11.16
C LEU A 34 -19.26 1.26 -11.84
N LEU A 35 -19.54 2.45 -12.38
CA LEU A 35 -18.55 3.32 -12.99
C LEU A 35 -17.55 3.89 -11.95
N ALA A 36 -18.00 4.19 -10.73
CA ALA A 36 -17.13 4.63 -9.65
C ALA A 36 -16.18 3.52 -9.15
N ALA A 37 -16.57 2.25 -9.25
CA ALA A 37 -15.74 1.10 -8.85
C ALA A 37 -14.54 0.86 -9.80
N VAL A 38 -14.55 1.39 -11.02
CA VAL A 38 -13.47 1.22 -12.02
C VAL A 38 -12.30 2.20 -11.79
N ALA A 39 -12.48 3.23 -10.94
CA ALA A 39 -11.52 4.34 -10.84
C ALA A 39 -10.34 4.12 -9.86
N ALA A 40 -10.24 2.98 -9.18
CA ALA A 40 -9.19 2.71 -8.19
C ALA A 40 -8.22 1.61 -8.65
N CYS A 41 -7.77 1.65 -9.90
CA CYS A 41 -6.67 0.78 -10.32
C CYS A 41 -5.35 1.44 -9.90
N ALA A 42 -4.66 0.86 -8.92
CA ALA A 42 -3.30 1.27 -8.60
C ALA A 42 -2.43 1.11 -9.85
N GLU A 43 -1.70 2.17 -10.22
CA GLU A 43 -0.80 2.12 -11.37
C GLU A 43 0.41 1.25 -11.03
N THR A 44 0.60 0.15 -11.73
CA THR A 44 1.78 -0.70 -11.61
C THR A 44 2.71 -0.48 -12.79
N LEU A 45 3.96 -0.15 -12.51
CA LEU A 45 5.01 0.08 -13.50
C LEU A 45 6.10 -0.97 -13.36
N ALA A 46 6.42 -1.65 -14.46
CA ALA A 46 7.61 -2.47 -14.55
C ALA A 46 8.84 -1.59 -14.87
N GLY A 47 10.00 -1.92 -14.30
CA GLY A 47 11.21 -1.15 -14.51
C GLY A 47 12.39 -1.61 -13.65
N VAL A 48 13.42 -0.79 -13.55
CA VAL A 48 14.66 -1.12 -12.84
C VAL A 48 14.95 -0.11 -11.72
N VAL A 49 15.34 -0.60 -10.54
CA VAL A 49 15.89 0.24 -9.47
C VAL A 49 17.31 0.64 -9.83
N ILE A 50 17.52 1.90 -10.19
CA ILE A 50 18.83 2.40 -10.68
C ILE A 50 19.73 2.93 -9.56
N VAL A 51 19.14 3.45 -8.47
CA VAL A 51 19.86 3.96 -7.29
C VAL A 51 19.04 3.64 -6.04
N VAL A 52 19.71 3.32 -4.95
CA VAL A 52 19.16 3.32 -3.59
C VAL A 52 19.73 4.52 -2.86
N ILE A 53 18.89 5.45 -2.42
CA ILE A 53 19.27 6.69 -1.75
C ILE A 53 19.50 6.42 -0.26
N ASP A 54 18.50 5.81 0.39
CA ASP A 54 18.49 5.47 1.81
C ASP A 54 17.71 4.16 2.05
N GLY A 55 17.38 3.83 3.29
CA GLY A 55 16.73 2.57 3.67
C GLY A 55 15.30 2.37 3.16
N ASP A 56 14.67 3.41 2.57
CA ASP A 56 13.30 3.32 2.04
C ASP A 56 13.03 4.25 0.84
N THR A 57 14.08 4.80 0.23
CA THR A 57 13.96 5.69 -0.93
C THR A 57 14.88 5.23 -2.07
N VAL A 58 14.29 5.08 -3.26
CA VAL A 58 15.01 4.63 -4.45
C VAL A 58 14.76 5.55 -5.65
N LEU A 59 15.64 5.48 -6.66
CA LEU A 59 15.37 5.96 -8.01
C LEU A 59 15.01 4.77 -8.89
N PHE A 60 13.83 4.85 -9.48
CA PHE A 60 13.23 3.81 -10.32
C PHE A 60 13.13 4.30 -11.77
N LYS A 61 13.58 3.50 -12.71
CA LYS A 61 13.48 3.79 -14.14
C LYS A 61 12.42 2.85 -14.76
N PRO A 62 11.23 3.38 -15.09
CA PRO A 62 10.22 2.61 -15.81
C PRO A 62 10.71 2.14 -17.18
N ASP A 63 10.35 0.94 -17.59
CA ASP A 63 10.75 0.35 -18.88
C ASP A 63 10.28 1.19 -20.07
N HIS A 64 9.07 1.77 -19.97
CA HIS A 64 8.50 2.59 -21.03
C HIS A 64 9.26 3.90 -21.28
N TYR A 65 10.18 4.32 -20.38
CA TYR A 65 11.05 5.46 -20.65
C TYR A 65 12.14 5.17 -21.69
N GLY A 66 12.36 3.90 -22.02
CA GLY A 66 13.38 3.47 -22.96
C GLY A 66 14.81 3.54 -22.43
N ALA A 67 15.71 2.78 -23.06
CA ALA A 67 17.10 2.63 -22.58
C ALA A 67 17.89 3.95 -22.61
N ALA A 68 17.70 4.78 -23.64
CA ALA A 68 18.41 6.05 -23.81
C ALA A 68 17.93 7.18 -22.89
N SER A 69 16.75 7.05 -22.27
CA SER A 69 16.20 8.07 -21.37
C SER A 69 17.02 8.14 -20.09
N ARG A 70 17.28 9.38 -19.63
CA ARG A 70 17.84 9.67 -18.31
C ARG A 70 16.79 9.97 -17.27
N ALA A 71 15.50 9.94 -17.63
CA ALA A 71 14.39 10.18 -16.71
C ALA A 71 14.23 9.00 -15.72
N PHE A 72 13.85 9.33 -14.51
CA PHE A 72 13.57 8.37 -13.44
C PHE A 72 12.50 8.91 -12.49
N LEU A 73 11.92 8.04 -11.69
CA LEU A 73 11.02 8.37 -10.60
C LEU A 73 11.76 8.28 -9.28
N LYS A 74 11.65 9.31 -8.43
CA LYS A 74 12.04 9.19 -7.03
C LYS A 74 10.89 8.54 -6.27
N VAL A 75 11.14 7.39 -5.67
CA VAL A 75 10.13 6.56 -5.00
C VAL A 75 10.46 6.44 -3.53
N ARG A 76 9.50 6.77 -2.68
CA ARG A 76 9.48 6.46 -1.26
C ARG A 76 8.65 5.20 -1.04
N LEU A 77 9.23 4.19 -0.41
CA LEU A 77 8.53 2.97 -0.07
C LEU A 77 7.49 3.26 1.04
N VAL A 78 6.22 2.91 0.76
CA VAL A 78 5.11 3.18 1.70
C VAL A 78 5.02 2.12 2.79
N ASP A 79 4.21 2.42 3.80
CA ASP A 79 3.86 1.56 4.93
C ASP A 79 5.05 1.25 5.86
N ILE A 80 6.24 1.76 5.54
CA ILE A 80 7.47 1.61 6.31
C ILE A 80 8.17 2.95 6.57
N ASP A 81 9.08 2.97 7.55
CA ASP A 81 9.97 4.09 7.84
C ASP A 81 11.32 3.52 8.27
N ALA A 82 12.34 3.67 7.43
CA ALA A 82 13.68 3.18 7.71
C ALA A 82 14.49 4.19 8.53
N PRO A 83 15.51 3.75 9.28
CA PRO A 83 16.43 4.67 9.94
C PRO A 83 17.10 5.62 8.94
N GLU A 84 17.28 6.87 9.36
CA GLU A 84 18.04 7.86 8.57
C GLU A 84 19.49 7.39 8.39
N GLN A 85 20.20 7.93 7.39
CA GLN A 85 21.56 7.47 7.07
C GLN A 85 22.55 7.69 8.22
N ASP A 86 22.38 8.78 8.98
CA ASP A 86 23.17 9.15 10.16
C ASP A 86 22.63 8.56 11.46
N GLN A 87 21.52 7.87 11.41
CA GLN A 87 20.92 7.18 12.54
C GLN A 87 21.58 5.80 12.75
N PRO A 88 21.73 5.33 13.99
CA PRO A 88 22.11 3.94 14.24
C PRO A 88 21.28 2.96 13.40
N HIS A 89 21.94 2.04 12.72
CA HIS A 89 21.36 1.06 11.80
C HIS A 89 20.97 1.61 10.40
N GLY A 90 21.05 2.93 10.12
CA GLY A 90 20.68 3.52 8.84
C GLY A 90 21.51 3.02 7.66
N VAL A 91 22.83 2.93 7.84
CA VAL A 91 23.74 2.35 6.84
C VAL A 91 23.38 0.88 6.53
N ALA A 92 23.06 0.09 7.56
CA ALA A 92 22.68 -1.32 7.39
C ALA A 92 21.34 -1.48 6.66
N ALA A 93 20.36 -0.62 6.97
CA ALA A 93 19.07 -0.59 6.26
C ALA A 93 19.25 -0.24 4.78
N THR A 94 20.04 0.80 4.49
CA THR A 94 20.37 1.22 3.12
C THR A 94 21.09 0.11 2.36
N GLN A 95 22.06 -0.56 2.99
CA GLN A 95 22.80 -1.67 2.36
C GLN A 95 21.87 -2.85 2.07
N THR A 96 20.99 -3.20 3.00
CA THR A 96 20.02 -4.26 2.79
C THR A 96 19.08 -3.98 1.61
N LEU A 97 18.58 -2.73 1.49
CA LEU A 97 17.76 -2.37 0.32
C LEU A 97 18.58 -2.41 -0.97
N LYS A 98 19.87 -2.04 -0.96
CA LYS A 98 20.78 -2.19 -2.12
C LYS A 98 20.90 -3.65 -2.54
N ASP A 99 21.16 -4.55 -1.61
CA ASP A 99 21.33 -5.99 -1.89
C ASP A 99 20.04 -6.62 -2.43
N MET A 100 18.89 -6.14 -1.97
CA MET A 100 17.60 -6.59 -2.41
C MET A 100 17.17 -6.04 -3.78
N ALA A 101 17.47 -4.78 -4.07
CA ALA A 101 16.78 -4.06 -5.14
C ALA A 101 17.71 -3.42 -6.18
N LEU A 102 18.94 -3.04 -5.85
CA LEU A 102 19.79 -2.26 -6.75
C LEU A 102 20.07 -3.01 -8.06
N LYS A 103 19.82 -2.35 -9.19
CA LYS A 103 19.99 -2.86 -10.56
C LYS A 103 19.11 -4.09 -10.88
N LYS A 104 18.10 -4.37 -10.05
CA LYS A 104 17.13 -5.43 -10.33
C LYS A 104 15.90 -4.87 -11.01
N HIS A 105 15.29 -5.70 -11.84
CA HIS A 105 13.98 -5.44 -12.42
C HIS A 105 12.92 -5.63 -11.32
N ALA A 106 11.92 -4.76 -11.31
CA ALA A 106 10.92 -4.73 -10.26
C ALA A 106 9.58 -4.22 -10.79
N ASP A 107 8.51 -4.61 -10.11
CA ASP A 107 7.18 -4.03 -10.26
C ASP A 107 6.97 -2.99 -9.15
N LEU A 108 6.62 -1.76 -9.56
CA LEU A 108 6.30 -0.65 -8.69
C LEU A 108 4.79 -0.37 -8.73
N GLU A 109 4.09 -0.67 -7.66
CA GLU A 109 2.71 -0.22 -7.43
C GLU A 109 2.73 1.21 -6.88
N ILE A 110 2.25 2.19 -7.64
CA ILE A 110 2.15 3.59 -7.20
C ILE A 110 0.83 3.79 -6.49
N VAL A 111 0.88 4.20 -5.22
CA VAL A 111 -0.30 4.46 -4.35
C VAL A 111 -0.67 5.94 -4.35
N ALA A 112 0.35 6.84 -4.42
CA ALA A 112 0.16 8.28 -4.37
C ALA A 112 1.40 9.02 -4.86
N THR A 113 1.31 10.36 -4.90
CA THR A 113 2.47 11.25 -5.05
C THR A 113 2.44 12.25 -3.89
N ASP A 114 3.55 12.43 -3.21
CA ASP A 114 3.64 13.37 -2.09
C ASP A 114 3.85 14.82 -2.55
N VAL A 115 3.80 15.75 -1.60
CA VAL A 115 3.97 17.20 -1.86
C VAL A 115 5.34 17.59 -2.40
N TYR A 116 6.32 16.69 -2.30
CA TYR A 116 7.68 16.87 -2.83
C TYR A 116 7.87 16.23 -4.22
N GLY A 117 6.79 15.69 -4.81
CA GLY A 117 6.82 15.04 -6.12
C GLY A 117 7.38 13.61 -6.11
N ARG A 118 7.66 13.00 -4.94
CA ARG A 118 8.07 11.60 -4.85
C ARG A 118 6.85 10.70 -5.06
N LYS A 119 7.04 9.63 -5.81
CA LYS A 119 6.04 8.56 -5.87
C LYS A 119 6.07 7.77 -4.56
N LEU A 120 4.90 7.55 -3.99
CA LEU A 120 4.71 6.67 -2.85
C LEU A 120 4.30 5.30 -3.38
N GLY A 121 5.08 4.24 -3.10
CA GLY A 121 4.83 2.96 -3.75
C GLY A 121 5.29 1.73 -2.98
N ARG A 122 4.79 0.58 -3.45
CA ARG A 122 5.23 -0.75 -3.04
C ARG A 122 6.06 -1.37 -4.14
N LEU A 123 7.21 -1.90 -3.75
CA LEU A 123 8.16 -2.52 -4.67
C LEU A 123 8.12 -4.04 -4.53
N THR A 124 7.98 -4.74 -5.65
CA THR A 124 8.03 -6.20 -5.70
C THR A 124 9.13 -6.65 -6.65
N ILE A 125 9.98 -7.57 -6.22
CA ILE A 125 11.09 -8.14 -7.01
C ILE A 125 11.00 -9.66 -6.91
N ASP A 126 10.88 -10.36 -8.03
CA ASP A 126 10.75 -11.84 -8.08
C ASP A 126 9.69 -12.34 -7.09
N ALA A 127 8.52 -11.73 -7.09
CA ALA A 127 7.40 -11.97 -6.16
C ALA A 127 7.70 -11.65 -4.68
N LEU A 128 8.87 -11.10 -4.34
CA LEU A 128 9.23 -10.68 -2.99
C LEU A 128 8.72 -9.25 -2.73
N PRO A 129 7.82 -9.00 -1.77
CA PRO A 129 7.38 -7.67 -1.38
C PRO A 129 8.47 -6.98 -0.56
N VAL A 130 9.28 -6.13 -1.19
CA VAL A 130 10.48 -5.51 -0.62
C VAL A 130 10.18 -4.70 0.64
N ASN A 131 9.08 -3.92 0.64
CA ASN A 131 8.66 -3.12 1.81
C ASN A 131 8.45 -4.00 3.04
N ALA A 132 7.70 -5.09 2.89
CA ALA A 132 7.43 -6.03 3.98
C ALA A 132 8.70 -6.77 4.44
N GLU A 133 9.55 -7.13 3.49
CA GLU A 133 10.80 -7.85 3.77
C GLU A 133 11.79 -7.01 4.59
N LEU A 134 11.85 -5.68 4.35
CA LEU A 134 12.65 -4.77 5.16
C LEU A 134 12.19 -4.75 6.63
N VAL A 135 10.89 -4.71 6.86
CA VAL A 135 10.32 -4.79 8.22
C VAL A 135 10.59 -6.16 8.85
N ARG A 136 10.36 -7.24 8.10
CA ARG A 136 10.57 -8.61 8.56
C ARG A 136 12.02 -8.86 8.97
N ARG A 137 12.99 -8.29 8.23
CA ARG A 137 14.44 -8.38 8.56
C ARG A 137 14.88 -7.38 9.62
N GLY A 138 13.98 -6.56 10.15
CA GLY A 138 14.33 -5.54 11.15
C GLY A 138 15.18 -4.40 10.60
N HIS A 139 14.97 -3.98 9.36
CA HIS A 139 15.66 -2.84 8.75
C HIS A 139 14.76 -1.61 8.57
N ALA A 140 13.47 -1.74 8.89
CA ALA A 140 12.52 -0.63 8.92
C ALA A 140 11.47 -0.83 10.02
N TRP A 141 10.89 0.28 10.48
CA TRP A 141 9.66 0.28 11.26
C TRP A 141 8.44 0.19 10.34
N SER A 142 7.34 -0.36 10.85
CA SER A 142 6.01 -0.10 10.31
C SER A 142 5.70 1.39 10.44
N SER A 143 5.19 2.01 9.38
CA SER A 143 4.90 3.44 9.37
C SER A 143 3.90 3.83 10.46
N SER A 144 4.20 4.92 11.19
CA SER A 144 3.28 5.50 12.16
C SER A 144 2.17 6.33 11.51
N ARG A 145 2.37 6.82 10.29
CA ARG A 145 1.42 7.69 9.57
C ARG A 145 0.33 6.90 8.85
N ASN A 146 0.67 5.72 8.35
CA ASN A 146 -0.27 4.82 7.69
C ASN A 146 -0.12 3.44 8.32
N PRO A 147 -0.81 3.19 9.44
CA PRO A 147 -0.68 1.96 10.17
C PRO A 147 -1.33 0.80 9.39
N ASP A 148 -0.51 -0.13 8.96
CA ASP A 148 -0.88 -1.41 8.37
C ASP A 148 -0.70 -2.52 9.40
N ASP A 149 -1.74 -3.33 9.63
CA ASP A 149 -1.71 -4.38 10.65
C ASP A 149 -0.74 -5.51 10.30
N ALA A 150 -0.58 -5.84 9.02
CA ALA A 150 0.37 -6.83 8.57
C ALA A 150 1.82 -6.35 8.81
N MET A 151 2.14 -5.09 8.47
CA MET A 151 3.46 -4.50 8.75
C MET A 151 3.75 -4.44 10.25
N ARG A 152 2.75 -4.09 11.07
CA ARG A 152 2.90 -4.11 12.55
C ARG A 152 3.16 -5.51 13.09
N MET A 153 2.55 -6.53 12.48
CA MET A 153 2.77 -7.92 12.86
C MET A 153 4.21 -8.35 12.55
N LEU A 154 4.71 -8.07 11.35
CA LEU A 154 6.09 -8.32 10.96
C LEU A 154 7.09 -7.61 11.88
N GLN A 155 6.84 -6.34 12.22
CA GLN A 155 7.67 -5.59 13.18
C GLN A 155 7.70 -6.26 14.55
N ARG A 156 6.55 -6.70 15.08
CA ARG A 156 6.50 -7.40 16.38
C ARG A 156 7.28 -8.71 16.37
N GLU A 157 7.21 -9.44 15.26
CA GLU A 157 7.97 -10.68 15.07
C GLU A 157 9.48 -10.41 15.04
N ALA A 158 9.92 -9.43 14.23
CA ALA A 158 11.31 -9.00 14.16
C ALA A 158 11.85 -8.53 15.52
N SER A 159 11.04 -7.76 16.26
CA SER A 159 11.40 -7.25 17.60
C SER A 159 11.52 -8.39 18.63
N ARG A 160 10.59 -9.34 18.65
CA ARG A 160 10.66 -10.51 19.54
C ARG A 160 11.86 -11.39 19.25
N ALA A 161 12.19 -11.54 17.96
CA ALA A 161 13.34 -12.32 17.50
C ALA A 161 14.67 -11.56 17.66
N ARG A 162 14.64 -10.29 18.07
CA ARG A 162 15.81 -9.40 18.21
C ARG A 162 16.70 -9.36 16.98
N ILE A 163 16.11 -9.18 15.79
CA ILE A 163 16.84 -9.12 14.53
C ILE A 163 16.96 -7.70 14.02
N GLY A 164 18.03 -7.44 13.25
CA GLY A 164 18.30 -6.13 12.66
C GLY A 164 18.44 -5.04 13.74
N LEU A 165 17.72 -3.94 13.57
CA LEU A 165 17.72 -2.80 14.51
C LEU A 165 17.25 -3.18 15.93
N TRP A 166 16.49 -4.30 16.07
CA TRP A 166 15.97 -4.77 17.36
C TRP A 166 17.00 -5.52 18.20
N GLN A 167 18.23 -5.67 17.74
CA GLN A 167 19.36 -6.21 18.54
C GLN A 167 19.79 -5.20 19.61
N GLY A 168 19.63 -3.89 19.34
CA GLY A 168 19.91 -2.83 20.30
C GLY A 168 18.89 -2.80 21.45
N ALA A 169 19.25 -2.18 22.58
CA ALA A 169 18.40 -2.04 23.76
C ALA A 169 17.43 -0.92 23.41
N ASP A 170 16.93 -0.23 22.92
CA ASP A 170 15.94 0.83 22.64
C ASP A 170 16.19 1.53 21.29
N PRO A 171 15.86 0.88 20.18
CA PRO A 171 16.01 1.52 18.89
C PRO A 171 15.06 2.71 18.75
N VAL A 172 15.65 3.89 18.46
CA VAL A 172 14.89 5.14 18.27
C VAL A 172 14.16 5.10 16.94
N PRO A 173 12.84 5.34 16.87
CA PRO A 173 12.14 5.41 15.61
C PRO A 173 12.56 6.62 14.76
N PRO A 174 12.58 6.52 13.39
CA PRO A 174 13.05 7.59 12.51
C PRO A 174 12.30 8.92 12.70
N TRP A 175 10.99 8.88 12.96
CA TRP A 175 10.22 10.10 13.20
C TRP A 175 10.54 10.79 14.52
N ILE A 176 11.10 10.07 15.51
CA ILE A 176 11.65 10.65 16.75
C ILE A 176 13.03 11.23 16.46
N TRP A 177 13.89 10.45 15.75
CA TRP A 177 15.21 10.88 15.35
C TRP A 177 15.18 12.21 14.58
N ARG A 178 14.36 12.31 13.54
CA ARG A 178 14.18 13.55 12.76
C ARG A 178 13.77 14.75 13.62
N ARG A 179 12.87 14.57 14.61
CA ARG A 179 12.48 15.66 15.51
C ARG A 179 13.62 16.14 16.41
N GLN A 180 14.53 15.26 16.78
CA GLN A 180 15.67 15.58 17.64
C GLN A 180 16.82 16.24 16.85
N HIS A 181 16.94 15.97 15.54
CA HIS A 181 18.05 16.42 14.70
C HIS A 181 17.62 17.43 13.60
N SER A 182 16.35 17.88 13.56
CA SER A 182 15.86 18.89 12.62
C SER A 182 15.96 20.33 13.16
N ALA A 183 16.69 20.57 14.23
CA ALA A 183 16.81 21.87 14.89
C ALA A 183 18.14 22.59 14.58
N ASP A 184 18.92 22.09 13.58
CA ASP A 184 20.15 22.72 13.10
C ASP A 184 19.98 23.30 11.68
#